data_4854b780cddf4abacfaf2971d1cf22f5
#
_entry.id   4854b780cddf4abacfaf2971d1cf22f5
#
_cell.length_a   1.000
_cell.length_b   1.000
_cell.length_c   1.000
_cell.angle_alpha   90.00
_cell.angle_beta   90.00
_cell.angle_gamma   90.00
#
_symmetry.space_group_name_H-M   'P 1'
#
loop_
_entity.id
_entity.type
_entity.pdbx_description
1 polymer ?
#
loop_
_entity_poly.entity_id
_entity_poly.type
_entity_poly.pdbx_seq_one_letter_code
_entity_poly.pdbx_strand_id
1 'polypeptide(L)'
;MSNRLTAQPGEIIDRSTSLSFTWNGKAVTGYQGDTIASAIAASGVDVFGRSMKYHRKRGILTADHWDPNLFVQVGDEPNVRAGSRRLEAGMVVSTQNVWPSLEFDLGAANQLVGRFLSSGFYYKTFMRPKFLWPLYQKVLKKFAPGGRIHWETSTHGAYDKRYVHPDVLVAGGGPAGMGAALAAADNGASVLLVEQYDDLGGHLLWGDDAQRAQGADLAAACRAHGNIEVLVDSTVTGRYDHNWISIMQ
;
A
#
# COMPACT_ATOMS: atom_id res chain seq x y z
N MET A 1 12.34 -19.81 13.25
CA MET A 1 11.56 -20.79 12.46
C MET A 1 10.71 -19.97 11.49
N SER A 2 10.52 -20.42 10.27
CA SER A 2 9.65 -19.72 9.31
C SER A 2 8.18 -20.02 9.64
N ASN A 3 7.34 -18.99 9.68
CA ASN A 3 5.88 -19.13 9.82
C ASN A 3 5.18 -19.26 8.47
N ARG A 4 5.95 -19.49 7.41
CA ARG A 4 5.39 -19.61 6.06
C ARG A 4 4.57 -20.90 5.94
N LEU A 5 3.35 -20.76 5.44
CA LEU A 5 2.49 -21.90 5.11
C LEU A 5 3.11 -22.76 4.00
N THR A 6 2.65 -24.00 3.89
CA THR A 6 2.99 -24.86 2.76
C THR A 6 2.51 -24.24 1.44
N ALA A 7 3.23 -24.52 0.34
CA ALA A 7 2.84 -24.04 -0.98
C ALA A 7 1.40 -24.45 -1.32
N GLN A 8 0.67 -23.52 -1.91
CA GLN A 8 -0.72 -23.72 -2.32
C GLN A 8 -0.83 -23.63 -3.85
N PRO A 9 -1.76 -24.37 -4.45
CA PRO A 9 -2.06 -24.19 -5.87
C PRO A 9 -2.41 -22.73 -6.19
N GLY A 10 -1.87 -22.19 -7.29
CA GLY A 10 -2.09 -20.79 -7.69
C GLY A 10 -1.28 -19.77 -6.90
N GLU A 11 -0.33 -20.19 -6.07
CA GLU A 11 0.61 -19.29 -5.40
C GLU A 11 1.50 -18.58 -6.42
N ILE A 12 1.58 -17.26 -6.32
CA ILE A 12 2.43 -16.43 -7.22
C ILE A 12 3.87 -16.30 -6.72
N ILE A 13 4.16 -16.85 -5.52
CA ILE A 13 5.50 -16.79 -4.90
C ILE A 13 6.36 -17.93 -5.49
N ASP A 14 7.46 -17.54 -6.15
CA ASP A 14 8.47 -18.51 -6.59
C ASP A 14 9.42 -18.87 -5.45
N ARG A 15 9.18 -20.00 -4.83
CA ARG A 15 9.96 -20.49 -3.69
C ARG A 15 11.36 -21.03 -4.06
N SER A 16 11.66 -21.13 -5.35
CA SER A 16 12.99 -21.52 -5.83
C SER A 16 13.97 -20.34 -5.81
N THR A 17 13.46 -19.12 -5.88
CA THR A 17 14.25 -17.89 -5.95
C THR A 17 14.15 -17.13 -4.62
N SER A 18 15.16 -17.29 -3.76
CA SER A 18 15.24 -16.59 -2.48
C SER A 18 15.78 -15.17 -2.62
N LEU A 19 15.20 -14.23 -1.88
CA LEU A 19 15.60 -12.83 -1.83
C LEU A 19 16.01 -12.47 -0.39
N SER A 20 17.22 -11.93 -0.23
CA SER A 20 17.69 -11.41 1.06
C SER A 20 17.44 -9.91 1.16
N PHE A 21 16.91 -9.48 2.30
CA PHE A 21 16.69 -8.07 2.63
C PHE A 21 16.89 -7.84 4.14
N THR A 22 16.77 -6.60 4.61
CA THR A 22 16.86 -6.30 6.05
C THR A 22 15.54 -5.76 6.58
N TRP A 23 15.16 -6.20 7.78
CA TRP A 23 14.06 -5.66 8.56
C TRP A 23 14.57 -5.15 9.91
N ASN A 24 14.46 -3.85 10.16
CA ASN A 24 14.99 -3.21 11.37
C ASN A 24 16.43 -3.61 11.68
N GLY A 25 17.28 -3.67 10.66
CA GLY A 25 18.70 -4.04 10.75
C GLY A 25 18.99 -5.55 10.88
N LYS A 26 17.97 -6.41 10.89
CA LYS A 26 18.13 -7.88 10.91
C LYS A 26 17.97 -8.43 9.50
N ALA A 27 18.83 -9.37 9.11
CA ALA A 27 18.70 -10.08 7.84
C ALA A 27 17.45 -10.96 7.85
N VAL A 28 16.66 -10.87 6.79
CA VAL A 28 15.43 -11.64 6.55
C VAL A 28 15.48 -12.20 5.14
N THR A 29 14.91 -13.37 4.95
CA THR A 29 14.79 -14.02 3.63
C THR A 29 13.32 -14.10 3.24
N GLY A 30 13.01 -13.60 2.06
CA GLY A 30 11.76 -13.80 1.33
C GLY A 30 12.02 -14.55 0.03
N TYR A 31 11.03 -14.55 -0.85
CA TYR A 31 11.08 -15.19 -2.17
C TYR A 31 10.59 -14.24 -3.26
N GLN A 32 10.95 -14.52 -4.49
CA GLN A 32 10.42 -13.81 -5.64
C GLN A 32 8.88 -13.90 -5.64
N GLY A 33 8.21 -12.77 -5.86
CA GLY A 33 6.75 -12.69 -5.79
C GLY A 33 6.19 -12.35 -4.40
N ASP A 34 7.01 -12.40 -3.34
CA ASP A 34 6.60 -11.84 -2.04
C ASP A 34 6.37 -10.33 -2.14
N THR A 35 5.46 -9.84 -1.32
CA THR A 35 5.45 -8.44 -0.90
C THR A 35 6.37 -8.27 0.32
N ILE A 36 6.75 -7.04 0.62
CA ILE A 36 7.51 -6.74 1.85
C ILE A 36 6.79 -7.30 3.08
N ALA A 37 5.46 -7.12 3.15
CA ALA A 37 4.66 -7.59 4.27
C ALA A 37 4.61 -9.12 4.37
N SER A 38 4.41 -9.83 3.25
CA SER A 38 4.33 -11.29 3.27
C SER A 38 5.66 -11.92 3.71
N ALA A 39 6.78 -11.38 3.26
CA ALA A 39 8.11 -11.86 3.65
C ALA A 39 8.39 -11.61 5.14
N ILE A 40 8.07 -10.42 5.67
CA ILE A 40 8.23 -10.09 7.09
C ILE A 40 7.33 -10.99 7.95
N ALA A 41 6.06 -11.17 7.59
CA ALA A 41 5.14 -12.05 8.32
C ALA A 41 5.60 -13.50 8.32
N ALA A 42 6.09 -14.00 7.17
CA ALA A 42 6.66 -15.34 7.05
C ALA A 42 7.89 -15.56 7.94
N SER A 43 8.62 -14.50 8.30
CA SER A 43 9.72 -14.55 9.25
C SER A 43 9.29 -14.62 10.73
N GLY A 44 7.98 -14.59 11.00
CA GLY A 44 7.42 -14.65 12.35
C GLY A 44 7.22 -13.29 13.02
N VAL A 45 7.20 -12.22 12.24
CA VAL A 45 6.95 -10.86 12.74
C VAL A 45 5.47 -10.52 12.61
N ASP A 46 4.79 -10.30 13.74
CA ASP A 46 3.37 -9.95 13.79
C ASP A 46 3.12 -8.44 13.91
N VAL A 47 4.12 -7.68 14.34
CA VAL A 47 4.01 -6.23 14.54
C VAL A 47 4.94 -5.50 13.60
N PHE A 48 4.35 -4.68 12.72
CA PHE A 48 5.07 -3.94 11.68
C PHE A 48 5.35 -2.50 12.06
N GLY A 49 4.53 -1.94 12.92
CA GLY A 49 4.65 -0.55 13.31
C GLY A 49 3.77 -0.20 14.49
N ARG A 50 3.67 1.09 14.74
CA ARG A 50 2.84 1.66 15.80
C ARG A 50 1.92 2.74 15.25
N SER A 51 0.73 2.89 15.85
CA SER A 51 -0.21 3.94 15.46
C SER A 51 0.36 5.32 15.82
N MET A 52 0.05 6.32 15.00
CA MET A 52 0.66 7.66 15.07
C MET A 52 0.42 8.36 16.42
N LYS A 53 -0.76 8.23 17.01
CA LYS A 53 -1.16 8.99 18.21
C LYS A 53 -0.91 8.24 19.51
N TYR A 54 -1.37 6.99 19.56
CA TYR A 54 -1.33 6.20 20.80
C TYR A 54 -0.18 5.17 20.78
N HIS A 55 0.57 5.08 19.72
CA HIS A 55 1.65 4.10 19.55
C HIS A 55 1.23 2.65 19.87
N ARG A 56 -0.02 2.31 19.54
CA ARG A 56 -0.53 0.95 19.67
C ARG A 56 0.12 0.07 18.60
N LYS A 57 0.45 -1.15 18.98
CA LYS A 57 1.01 -2.15 18.05
C LYS A 57 0.08 -2.34 16.86
N ARG A 58 0.66 -2.39 15.66
CA ARG A 58 -0.03 -2.58 14.38
C ARG A 58 0.64 -3.69 13.60
N GLY A 59 -0.16 -4.66 13.17
CA GLY A 59 0.22 -5.74 12.28
C GLY A 59 -0.69 -5.78 11.08
N ILE A 60 -0.69 -6.89 10.34
CA ILE A 60 -1.56 -7.11 9.20
C ILE A 60 -3.02 -7.09 9.67
N LEU A 61 -3.83 -6.24 9.08
CA LEU A 61 -5.26 -6.14 9.34
C LEU A 61 -6.08 -6.81 8.23
N THR A 62 -5.63 -6.71 7.00
CA THR A 62 -6.29 -7.26 5.82
C THR A 62 -5.26 -7.76 4.82
N ALA A 63 -5.65 -8.71 3.98
CA ALA A 63 -4.84 -9.15 2.83
C ALA A 63 -4.83 -8.14 1.68
N ASP A 64 -5.62 -7.08 1.78
CA ASP A 64 -5.76 -6.06 0.76
C ASP A 64 -4.60 -5.03 0.83
N HIS A 65 -4.26 -4.46 -0.33
CA HIS A 65 -3.30 -3.36 -0.48
C HIS A 65 -3.69 -2.10 0.31
N TRP A 66 -4.96 -1.95 0.66
CA TRP A 66 -5.47 -0.85 1.48
C TRP A 66 -5.16 -1.00 2.97
N ASP A 67 -4.40 -2.02 3.39
CA ASP A 67 -4.08 -2.19 4.80
C ASP A 67 -3.44 -0.91 5.37
N PRO A 68 -4.11 -0.23 6.32
CA PRO A 68 -3.66 1.05 6.85
C PRO A 68 -2.54 0.89 7.89
N ASN A 69 -2.18 -0.34 8.23
CA ASN A 69 -1.23 -0.63 9.30
C ASN A 69 0.18 -0.96 8.79
N LEU A 70 0.34 -1.16 7.50
CA LEU A 70 1.55 -1.71 6.89
C LEU A 70 2.44 -0.65 6.23
N PHE A 71 2.54 0.54 6.82
CA PHE A 71 3.48 1.56 6.36
C PHE A 71 4.87 1.31 6.93
N VAL A 72 5.85 1.27 6.05
CA VAL A 72 7.27 1.05 6.38
C VAL A 72 8.14 2.09 5.67
N GLN A 73 9.38 2.20 6.12
CA GLN A 73 10.44 2.93 5.43
C GLN A 73 11.23 1.93 4.58
N VAL A 74 11.49 2.23 3.32
CA VAL A 74 12.35 1.44 2.42
C VAL A 74 13.51 2.33 1.97
N GLY A 75 14.71 2.07 2.46
CA GLY A 75 15.83 2.99 2.25
C GLY A 75 15.45 4.41 2.66
N ASP A 76 15.47 5.33 1.73
CA ASP A 76 15.09 6.74 1.94
C ASP A 76 13.61 7.02 1.63
N GLU A 77 12.87 6.05 1.11
CA GLU A 77 11.46 6.19 0.76
C GLU A 77 10.56 5.96 1.98
N PRO A 78 9.89 6.99 2.52
CA PRO A 78 8.98 6.85 3.64
C PRO A 78 7.57 6.47 3.18
N ASN A 79 6.79 5.94 4.11
CA ASN A 79 5.36 5.65 3.93
C ASN A 79 5.06 4.63 2.84
N VAL A 80 5.99 3.70 2.59
CA VAL A 80 5.79 2.61 1.63
C VAL A 80 4.75 1.64 2.17
N ARG A 81 3.79 1.27 1.35
CA ARG A 81 2.80 0.24 1.68
C ARG A 81 3.42 -1.15 1.52
N ALA A 82 3.80 -1.77 2.62
CA ALA A 82 4.45 -3.07 2.61
C ALA A 82 3.58 -4.20 2.04
N GLY A 83 2.25 -4.05 2.08
CA GLY A 83 1.30 -5.04 1.55
C GLY A 83 1.22 -5.09 0.02
N SER A 84 1.57 -3.99 -0.67
CA SER A 84 1.53 -3.90 -2.13
C SER A 84 2.91 -3.85 -2.78
N ARG A 85 3.93 -3.34 -2.08
CA ARG A 85 5.28 -3.24 -2.62
C ARG A 85 5.92 -4.62 -2.74
N ARG A 86 6.31 -5.00 -3.95
CA ARG A 86 7.05 -6.24 -4.19
C ARG A 86 8.41 -6.21 -3.51
N LEU A 87 8.81 -7.36 -3.00
CA LEU A 87 10.12 -7.54 -2.39
C LEU A 87 11.21 -7.60 -3.46
N GLU A 88 12.28 -6.87 -3.24
CA GLU A 88 13.49 -6.92 -4.07
C GLU A 88 14.71 -7.25 -3.20
N ALA A 89 15.70 -7.90 -3.80
CA ALA A 89 16.93 -8.26 -3.10
C ALA A 89 17.68 -6.99 -2.63
N GLY A 90 18.20 -7.03 -1.42
CA GLY A 90 18.99 -5.93 -0.86
C GLY A 90 18.18 -4.77 -0.28
N MET A 91 16.85 -4.82 -0.30
CA MET A 91 16.02 -3.78 0.33
C MET A 91 16.38 -3.60 1.81
N VAL A 92 16.45 -2.35 2.23
CA VAL A 92 16.60 -1.97 3.64
C VAL A 92 15.26 -1.46 4.15
N VAL A 93 14.55 -2.31 4.89
CA VAL A 93 13.21 -2.01 5.38
C VAL A 93 13.24 -1.76 6.88
N SER A 94 12.57 -0.71 7.32
CA SER A 94 12.43 -0.40 8.74
C SER A 94 11.03 0.07 9.09
N THR A 95 10.67 -0.14 10.37
CA THR A 95 9.44 0.40 10.92
C THR A 95 9.47 1.92 10.99
N GLN A 96 8.31 2.53 10.96
CA GLN A 96 8.14 3.97 11.16
C GLN A 96 7.43 4.27 12.49
N ASN A 97 7.51 5.53 12.91
CA ASN A 97 6.78 6.07 14.05
C ASN A 97 7.03 5.33 15.37
N VAL A 98 8.29 4.95 15.62
CA VAL A 98 8.73 4.31 16.87
C VAL A 98 9.99 4.99 17.40
N TRP A 99 10.22 4.95 18.71
CA TRP A 99 11.45 5.40 19.34
C TRP A 99 11.61 4.81 20.74
N PRO A 100 12.74 4.19 21.08
CA PRO A 100 13.89 3.90 20.23
C PRO A 100 13.71 2.68 19.31
N SER A 101 12.81 1.75 19.64
CA SER A 101 12.57 0.54 18.83
C SER A 101 11.10 0.17 18.76
N LEU A 102 10.77 -0.80 17.89
CA LEU A 102 9.41 -1.32 17.74
C LEU A 102 8.93 -2.05 19.00
N GLU A 103 9.81 -2.81 19.62
CA GLU A 103 9.54 -3.57 20.84
C GLU A 103 9.38 -2.66 22.05
N PHE A 104 10.32 -1.72 22.20
CA PHE A 104 10.34 -0.75 23.30
C PHE A 104 10.17 0.67 22.74
N ASP A 105 8.92 1.13 22.73
CA ASP A 105 8.56 2.44 22.19
C ASP A 105 8.07 3.37 23.30
N LEU A 106 8.86 4.41 23.59
CA LEU A 106 8.52 5.42 24.60
C LEU A 106 7.25 6.22 24.25
N GLY A 107 6.91 6.32 22.95
CA GLY A 107 5.66 6.93 22.51
C GLY A 107 4.41 6.19 23.02
N ALA A 108 4.54 4.92 23.40
CA ALA A 108 3.45 4.13 23.96
C ALA A 108 2.93 4.72 25.30
N ALA A 109 3.71 5.56 26.00
CA ALA A 109 3.26 6.29 27.19
C ALA A 109 2.05 7.20 26.90
N ASN A 110 1.84 7.58 25.64
CA ASN A 110 0.64 8.35 25.23
C ASN A 110 -0.67 7.60 25.53
N GLN A 111 -0.63 6.28 25.70
CA GLN A 111 -1.81 5.50 26.08
C GLN A 111 -2.29 5.83 27.50
N LEU A 112 -1.38 6.17 28.41
CA LEU A 112 -1.70 6.52 29.79
C LEU A 112 -2.48 7.83 29.88
N VAL A 113 -2.19 8.77 28.98
CA VAL A 113 -2.86 10.07 28.90
C VAL A 113 -3.97 10.11 27.85
N GLY A 114 -4.37 8.96 27.33
CA GLY A 114 -5.31 8.81 26.21
C GLY A 114 -6.64 9.55 26.38
N ARG A 115 -7.15 9.64 27.62
CA ARG A 115 -8.38 10.38 27.94
C ARG A 115 -8.30 11.89 27.62
N PHE A 116 -7.10 12.48 27.68
CA PHE A 116 -6.85 13.89 27.35
C PHE A 116 -6.58 14.11 25.86
N LEU A 117 -6.31 13.05 25.14
CA LEU A 117 -6.00 13.04 23.71
C LEU A 117 -7.22 12.64 22.85
N SER A 118 -8.45 12.86 23.33
CA SER A 118 -9.68 12.59 22.56
C SER A 118 -9.74 13.39 21.25
N SER A 119 -10.64 13.04 20.35
CA SER A 119 -10.87 13.82 19.12
C SER A 119 -11.09 15.29 19.42
N GLY A 120 -10.40 16.16 18.69
CA GLY A 120 -10.44 17.60 18.91
C GLY A 120 -9.63 18.09 20.13
N PHE A 121 -8.74 17.27 20.69
CA PHE A 121 -7.91 17.68 21.84
C PHE A 121 -7.09 18.96 21.58
N TYR A 122 -6.70 19.23 20.34
CA TYR A 122 -6.08 20.48 19.92
C TYR A 122 -6.90 21.71 20.34
N TYR A 123 -8.22 21.63 20.18
CA TYR A 123 -9.14 22.72 20.46
C TYR A 123 -9.69 22.70 21.88
N LYS A 124 -9.51 21.62 22.62
CA LYS A 124 -10.06 21.45 23.96
C LYS A 124 -9.02 21.63 25.06
N THR A 125 -7.84 21.07 24.89
CA THR A 125 -6.85 20.94 25.97
C THR A 125 -5.71 21.93 25.86
N PHE A 126 -5.33 22.37 24.66
CA PHE A 126 -4.13 23.17 24.40
C PHE A 126 -4.41 24.57 23.83
N MET A 127 -5.58 25.14 24.12
CA MET A 127 -5.96 26.45 23.60
C MET A 127 -5.58 27.63 24.51
N ARG A 128 -5.38 27.41 25.78
CA ARG A 128 -5.15 28.48 26.77
C ARG A 128 -3.92 28.16 27.60
N PRO A 129 -3.12 29.19 27.95
CA PRO A 129 -3.20 30.57 27.46
C PRO A 129 -2.68 30.68 26.00
N LYS A 130 -3.26 31.59 25.23
CA LYS A 130 -2.99 31.72 23.78
C LYS A 130 -1.52 32.03 23.45
N PHE A 131 -0.80 32.73 24.31
CA PHE A 131 0.61 33.07 24.08
C PHE A 131 1.54 31.84 24.10
N LEU A 132 1.11 30.71 24.69
CA LEU A 132 1.87 29.44 24.66
C LEU A 132 1.60 28.59 23.41
N TRP A 133 0.75 29.04 22.49
CA TRP A 133 0.41 28.28 21.30
C TRP A 133 1.63 27.82 20.48
N PRO A 134 2.69 28.62 20.23
CA PRO A 134 3.88 28.16 19.53
C PRO A 134 4.60 26.99 20.24
N LEU A 135 4.59 26.98 21.57
CA LEU A 135 5.14 25.89 22.38
C LEU A 135 4.26 24.65 22.28
N TYR A 136 2.94 24.82 22.40
CA TYR A 136 1.99 23.73 22.25
C TYR A 136 2.12 23.06 20.86
N GLN A 137 2.25 23.82 19.80
CA GLN A 137 2.46 23.29 18.46
C GLN A 137 3.72 22.43 18.36
N LYS A 138 4.83 22.85 18.95
CA LYS A 138 6.08 22.07 18.95
C LYS A 138 5.90 20.73 19.67
N VAL A 139 5.19 20.74 20.79
CA VAL A 139 4.90 19.52 21.55
C VAL A 139 3.93 18.62 20.77
N LEU A 140 2.83 19.18 20.27
CA LEU A 140 1.81 18.46 19.55
C LEU A 140 2.32 17.79 18.26
N LYS A 141 3.25 18.43 17.54
CA LYS A 141 3.92 17.84 16.38
C LYS A 141 4.72 16.58 16.73
N LYS A 142 5.23 16.47 17.94
CA LYS A 142 5.91 15.24 18.40
C LYS A 142 4.93 14.13 18.76
N PHE A 143 3.75 14.49 19.30
CA PHE A 143 2.73 13.52 19.70
C PHE A 143 1.83 13.04 18.57
N ALA A 144 1.70 13.82 17.52
CA ALA A 144 0.91 13.47 16.33
C ALA A 144 1.69 13.83 15.05
N PRO A 145 2.79 13.14 14.78
CA PRO A 145 3.56 13.36 13.56
C PRO A 145 2.67 13.07 12.34
N GLY A 146 2.62 14.00 11.40
CA GLY A 146 1.85 13.86 10.17
C GLY A 146 2.50 12.95 9.11
N GLY A 147 3.44 12.08 9.52
CA GLY A 147 4.28 11.30 8.62
C GLY A 147 5.66 11.95 8.42
N ARG A 148 6.46 11.35 7.55
CA ARG A 148 7.78 11.86 7.16
C ARG A 148 7.73 12.32 5.72
N ILE A 149 8.39 13.45 5.43
CA ILE A 149 8.66 13.90 4.07
C ILE A 149 10.18 13.87 3.92
N HIS A 150 10.65 13.24 2.88
CA HIS A 150 12.06 13.24 2.54
C HIS A 150 12.33 14.46 1.64
N TRP A 151 12.91 15.50 2.21
CA TRP A 151 13.16 16.78 1.51
C TRP A 151 14.30 16.72 0.50
N GLU A 152 15.18 15.76 0.67
CA GLU A 152 16.42 15.61 -0.11
C GLU A 152 16.27 14.61 -1.26
N THR A 153 15.13 13.91 -1.34
CA THR A 153 14.89 12.99 -2.45
C THR A 153 14.62 13.82 -3.70
N SER A 154 15.58 13.86 -4.60
CA SER A 154 15.31 14.30 -5.96
C SER A 154 14.33 13.32 -6.60
N THR A 155 13.40 13.83 -7.38
CA THR A 155 12.58 12.98 -8.24
C THR A 155 13.52 12.22 -9.17
N HIS A 156 13.70 10.93 -8.90
CA HIS A 156 14.55 10.08 -9.71
C HIS A 156 13.69 9.53 -10.86
N GLY A 157 14.08 9.84 -12.07
CA GLY A 157 13.51 9.27 -13.28
C GLY A 157 13.05 10.33 -14.29
N ALA A 158 13.08 9.93 -15.54
CA ALA A 158 12.40 10.60 -16.63
C ALA A 158 10.95 10.12 -16.62
N TYR A 159 10.01 11.05 -16.50
CA TYR A 159 8.58 10.74 -16.58
C TYR A 159 8.08 11.18 -17.95
N ASP A 160 7.62 10.22 -18.73
CA ASP A 160 6.92 10.51 -19.96
C ASP A 160 5.46 10.86 -19.69
N LYS A 161 4.92 11.75 -20.51
CA LYS A 161 3.50 12.11 -20.47
C LYS A 161 2.82 11.57 -21.71
N ARG A 162 1.76 10.81 -21.52
CA ARG A 162 0.91 10.29 -22.56
C ARG A 162 -0.50 10.83 -22.40
N TYR A 163 -1.09 11.29 -23.48
CA TYR A 163 -2.49 11.69 -23.54
C TYR A 163 -3.26 10.67 -24.36
N VAL A 164 -4.34 10.16 -23.80
CA VAL A 164 -5.22 9.19 -24.44
C VAL A 164 -6.67 9.65 -24.34
N HIS A 165 -7.49 9.28 -25.32
CA HIS A 165 -8.88 9.69 -25.42
C HIS A 165 -9.79 8.49 -25.66
N PRO A 166 -9.94 7.58 -24.66
CA PRO A 166 -10.87 6.46 -24.78
C PRO A 166 -12.33 6.96 -24.66
N ASP A 167 -13.27 6.21 -25.22
CA ASP A 167 -14.70 6.45 -24.99
C ASP A 167 -15.08 6.15 -23.54
N VAL A 168 -14.45 5.10 -22.97
CA VAL A 168 -14.71 4.67 -21.59
C VAL A 168 -13.38 4.44 -20.86
N LEU A 169 -13.25 5.03 -19.67
CA LEU A 169 -12.19 4.69 -18.72
C LEU A 169 -12.79 3.90 -17.58
N VAL A 170 -12.20 2.73 -17.30
CA VAL A 170 -12.56 1.87 -16.18
C VAL A 170 -11.44 1.91 -15.15
N ALA A 171 -11.72 2.38 -13.94
CA ALA A 171 -10.78 2.42 -12.83
C ALA A 171 -10.99 1.22 -11.90
N GLY A 172 -10.08 0.28 -11.96
CA GLY A 172 -10.07 -0.97 -11.20
C GLY A 172 -10.32 -2.20 -12.06
N GLY A 173 -9.37 -3.13 -12.07
CA GLY A 173 -9.37 -4.39 -12.82
C GLY A 173 -9.95 -5.58 -12.07
N GLY A 174 -10.81 -5.35 -11.06
CA GLY A 174 -11.57 -6.41 -10.41
C GLY A 174 -12.69 -6.94 -11.32
N PRO A 175 -13.47 -7.98 -10.88
CA PRO A 175 -14.48 -8.62 -11.72
C PRO A 175 -15.53 -7.65 -12.26
N ALA A 176 -15.94 -6.66 -11.47
CA ALA A 176 -16.90 -5.65 -11.92
C ALA A 176 -16.32 -4.75 -13.00
N GLY A 177 -15.06 -4.30 -12.83
CA GLY A 177 -14.38 -3.46 -13.82
C GLY A 177 -14.08 -4.22 -15.10
N MET A 178 -13.60 -5.45 -15.03
CA MET A 178 -13.39 -6.30 -16.21
C MET A 178 -14.70 -6.55 -16.96
N GLY A 179 -15.79 -6.87 -16.24
CA GLY A 179 -17.09 -7.03 -16.85
C GLY A 179 -17.62 -5.75 -17.52
N ALA A 180 -17.43 -4.60 -16.90
CA ALA A 180 -17.78 -3.30 -17.49
C ALA A 180 -16.95 -2.96 -18.73
N ALA A 181 -15.64 -3.24 -18.68
CA ALA A 181 -14.74 -3.04 -19.82
C ALA A 181 -15.13 -3.89 -21.02
N LEU A 182 -15.37 -5.18 -20.82
CA LEU A 182 -15.83 -6.11 -21.87
C LEU A 182 -17.18 -5.65 -22.44
N ALA A 183 -18.16 -5.35 -21.59
CA ALA A 183 -19.47 -4.91 -22.06
C ALA A 183 -19.39 -3.61 -22.88
N ALA A 184 -18.56 -2.66 -22.52
CA ALA A 184 -18.37 -1.43 -23.29
C ALA A 184 -17.68 -1.73 -24.63
N ALA A 185 -16.64 -2.53 -24.62
CA ALA A 185 -15.86 -2.89 -25.80
C ALA A 185 -16.65 -3.74 -26.80
N ASP A 186 -17.48 -4.68 -26.33
CA ASP A 186 -18.41 -5.46 -27.16
C ASP A 186 -19.44 -4.59 -27.90
N ASN A 187 -19.75 -3.42 -27.33
CA ASN A 187 -20.60 -2.42 -27.97
C ASN A 187 -19.82 -1.38 -28.82
N GLY A 188 -18.55 -1.66 -29.11
CA GLY A 188 -17.73 -0.88 -30.02
C GLY A 188 -16.99 0.31 -29.39
N ALA A 189 -17.08 0.51 -28.09
CA ALA A 189 -16.35 1.58 -27.41
C ALA A 189 -14.84 1.24 -27.31
N SER A 190 -13.99 2.25 -27.42
CA SER A 190 -12.60 2.16 -27.03
C SER A 190 -12.49 2.29 -25.52
N VAL A 191 -11.82 1.35 -24.86
CA VAL A 191 -11.78 1.24 -23.40
C VAL A 191 -10.35 1.31 -22.90
N LEU A 192 -10.12 2.11 -21.85
CA LEU A 192 -8.89 2.08 -21.06
C LEU A 192 -9.23 1.49 -19.69
N LEU A 193 -8.73 0.28 -19.41
CA LEU A 193 -8.88 -0.40 -18.13
C LEU A 193 -7.61 -0.19 -17.31
N VAL A 194 -7.73 0.49 -16.17
CA VAL A 194 -6.60 0.85 -15.29
C VAL A 194 -6.68 0.05 -14.00
N GLU A 195 -5.61 -0.66 -13.66
CA GLU A 195 -5.49 -1.43 -12.43
C GLU A 195 -4.21 -1.04 -11.67
N GLN A 196 -4.34 -0.84 -10.36
CA GLN A 196 -3.22 -0.45 -9.51
C GLN A 196 -2.29 -1.60 -9.12
N TYR A 197 -2.77 -2.84 -9.22
CA TYR A 197 -1.96 -4.03 -9.04
C TYR A 197 -1.19 -4.38 -10.32
N ASP A 198 -0.27 -5.31 -10.18
CA ASP A 198 0.50 -5.91 -11.27
C ASP A 198 -0.33 -6.87 -12.13
N ASP A 199 -1.55 -7.24 -11.68
CA ASP A 199 -2.46 -8.09 -12.45
C ASP A 199 -3.94 -7.75 -12.24
N LEU A 200 -4.78 -8.16 -13.20
CA LEU A 200 -6.22 -8.07 -13.13
C LEU A 200 -6.80 -9.21 -12.27
N GLY A 201 -8.00 -9.00 -11.71
CA GLY A 201 -8.72 -10.02 -10.96
C GLY A 201 -9.32 -9.51 -9.66
N GLY A 202 -8.68 -8.54 -9.01
CA GLY A 202 -9.14 -8.01 -7.72
C GLY A 202 -9.25 -9.13 -6.68
N HIS A 203 -10.38 -9.21 -5.96
CA HIS A 203 -10.59 -10.23 -4.92
C HIS A 203 -10.66 -11.68 -5.44
N LEU A 204 -10.86 -11.90 -6.73
CA LEU A 204 -10.82 -13.24 -7.30
C LEU A 204 -9.41 -13.87 -7.26
N LEU A 205 -8.36 -13.05 -7.19
CA LEU A 205 -6.97 -13.54 -7.12
C LEU A 205 -6.70 -14.39 -5.88
N TRP A 206 -7.41 -14.15 -4.78
CA TRP A 206 -7.27 -14.90 -3.53
C TRP A 206 -8.54 -15.64 -3.09
N GLY A 207 -9.44 -15.86 -4.03
CA GLY A 207 -10.61 -16.70 -3.86
C GLY A 207 -10.29 -18.21 -3.91
N ASP A 208 -11.32 -19.02 -3.96
CA ASP A 208 -11.20 -20.46 -4.22
C ASP A 208 -10.74 -20.72 -5.69
N ASP A 209 -10.51 -22.01 -6.02
CA ASP A 209 -10.03 -22.39 -7.36
C ASP A 209 -10.98 -21.94 -8.48
N ALA A 210 -12.30 -22.01 -8.25
CA ALA A 210 -13.29 -21.60 -9.24
C ALA A 210 -13.26 -20.07 -9.44
N GLN A 211 -13.14 -19.31 -8.37
CA GLN A 211 -13.04 -17.86 -8.41
C GLN A 211 -11.74 -17.41 -9.09
N ARG A 212 -10.61 -18.06 -8.80
CA ARG A 212 -9.34 -17.77 -9.48
C ARG A 212 -9.40 -18.08 -10.98
N ALA A 213 -10.00 -19.21 -11.34
CA ALA A 213 -10.21 -19.56 -12.75
C ALA A 213 -11.09 -18.53 -13.47
N GLN A 214 -12.21 -18.12 -12.86
CA GLN A 214 -13.06 -17.06 -13.39
C GLN A 214 -12.32 -15.73 -13.56
N GLY A 215 -11.48 -15.36 -12.59
CA GLY A 215 -10.64 -14.15 -12.67
C GLY A 215 -9.65 -14.20 -13.82
N ALA A 216 -9.00 -15.35 -14.00
CA ALA A 216 -8.06 -15.58 -15.09
C ALA A 216 -8.74 -15.51 -16.47
N ASP A 217 -9.92 -16.12 -16.61
CA ASP A 217 -10.70 -16.09 -17.86
C ASP A 217 -11.12 -14.65 -18.23
N LEU A 218 -11.63 -13.87 -17.25
CA LEU A 218 -11.99 -12.48 -17.46
C LEU A 218 -10.77 -11.61 -17.81
N ALA A 219 -9.65 -11.82 -17.14
CA ALA A 219 -8.42 -11.09 -17.41
C ALA A 219 -7.89 -11.41 -18.81
N ALA A 220 -7.92 -12.67 -19.20
CA ALA A 220 -7.53 -13.10 -20.55
C ALA A 220 -8.44 -12.49 -21.62
N ALA A 221 -9.76 -12.48 -21.39
CA ALA A 221 -10.72 -11.86 -22.29
C ALA A 221 -10.48 -10.36 -22.47
N CYS A 222 -10.24 -9.63 -21.38
CA CYS A 222 -9.92 -8.20 -21.44
C CYS A 222 -8.63 -7.93 -22.23
N ARG A 223 -7.58 -8.73 -22.01
CA ARG A 223 -6.30 -8.57 -22.72
C ARG A 223 -6.37 -8.95 -24.19
N ALA A 224 -7.23 -9.89 -24.54
CA ALA A 224 -7.41 -10.32 -25.94
C ALA A 224 -8.32 -9.40 -26.75
N HIS A 225 -9.13 -8.55 -26.10
CA HIS A 225 -10.11 -7.70 -26.79
C HIS A 225 -9.43 -6.50 -27.45
N GLY A 226 -9.57 -6.37 -28.78
CA GLY A 226 -8.89 -5.32 -29.56
C GLY A 226 -9.26 -3.87 -29.19
N ASN A 227 -10.42 -3.65 -28.56
CA ASN A 227 -10.88 -2.32 -28.12
C ASN A 227 -10.55 -2.03 -26.64
N ILE A 228 -9.83 -2.91 -25.93
CA ILE A 228 -9.46 -2.70 -24.54
C ILE A 228 -7.94 -2.54 -24.45
N GLU A 229 -7.50 -1.40 -23.96
CA GLU A 229 -6.13 -1.19 -23.49
C GLU A 229 -6.10 -1.41 -21.98
N VAL A 230 -5.20 -2.28 -21.50
CA VAL A 230 -5.03 -2.59 -20.07
C VAL A 230 -3.75 -1.95 -19.58
N LEU A 231 -3.87 -1.12 -18.52
CA LEU A 231 -2.74 -0.58 -17.77
C LEU A 231 -2.75 -1.18 -16.38
N VAL A 232 -1.77 -1.99 -16.07
CA VAL A 232 -1.48 -2.49 -14.71
C VAL A 232 -0.42 -1.61 -14.03
N ASP A 233 -0.16 -1.83 -12.74
CA ASP A 233 0.73 -0.98 -11.93
C ASP A 233 0.39 0.52 -12.04
N SER A 234 -0.88 0.83 -12.31
CA SER A 234 -1.34 2.15 -12.71
C SER A 234 -2.48 2.63 -11.82
N THR A 235 -2.32 3.80 -11.24
CA THR A 235 -3.31 4.37 -10.32
C THR A 235 -4.01 5.58 -10.91
N VAL A 236 -5.35 5.57 -10.91
CA VAL A 236 -6.15 6.76 -11.18
C VAL A 236 -6.02 7.71 -9.98
N THR A 237 -5.33 8.84 -10.17
CA THR A 237 -4.99 9.77 -9.07
C THR A 237 -5.99 10.90 -8.92
N GLY A 238 -6.79 11.19 -9.93
CA GLY A 238 -7.81 12.22 -9.84
C GLY A 238 -8.67 12.36 -11.08
N ARG A 239 -9.90 12.87 -10.86
CA ARG A 239 -10.81 13.31 -11.92
C ARG A 239 -11.06 14.79 -11.75
N TYR A 240 -10.92 15.54 -12.83
CA TYR A 240 -11.01 17.00 -12.90
C TYR A 240 -12.12 17.43 -13.86
N ASP A 241 -12.28 18.73 -14.05
CA ASP A 241 -13.26 19.29 -14.94
C ASP A 241 -13.10 18.74 -16.36
N HIS A 242 -14.21 18.70 -17.11
CA HIS A 242 -14.29 18.16 -18.47
C HIS A 242 -13.86 16.69 -18.60
N ASN A 243 -14.04 15.90 -17.54
CA ASN A 243 -13.63 14.49 -17.48
C ASN A 243 -12.12 14.25 -17.72
N TRP A 244 -11.30 15.26 -17.42
CA TRP A 244 -9.87 15.04 -17.42
C TRP A 244 -9.49 14.16 -16.22
N ILE A 245 -8.79 13.05 -16.51
CA ILE A 245 -8.42 12.07 -15.50
C ILE A 245 -6.91 11.89 -15.55
N SER A 246 -6.28 11.95 -14.38
CA SER A 246 -4.85 11.68 -14.25
C SER A 246 -4.62 10.24 -13.80
N ILE A 247 -3.64 9.60 -14.45
CA ILE A 247 -3.18 8.25 -14.15
C ILE A 247 -1.68 8.35 -13.93
N MET A 248 -1.20 7.66 -12.91
CA MET A 248 0.22 7.46 -12.64
C MET A 248 0.54 5.98 -12.80
N GLN A 249 1.54 5.67 -13.62
CA GLN A 249 2.07 4.34 -13.88
C GLN A 249 3.51 4.25 -13.39
#